data_09f8b1fc5121f065537cc1b16293dece
#
_entry.id   09f8b1fc5121f065537cc1b16293dece
#
_cell.length_a   1.000
_cell.length_b   1.000
_cell.length_c   1.000
_cell.angle_alpha   90.00
_cell.angle_beta   90.00
_cell.angle_gamma   90.00
#
_symmetry.space_group_name_H-M   'P 1'
#
loop_
_entity.id
_entity.type
_entity.pdbx_description
1 polymer ?
#
loop_
_entity_poly.entity_id
_entity_poly.type
_entity_poly.pdbx_seq_one_letter_code
_entity_poly.pdbx_strand_id
1 'polypeptide(L)'
;MALTQDTSLLSSKSSTQSLSIPGLIFAAILASIWLAFQGEDVSEFPVFITDAFTFTAWVNAGEDFLKDNIKVYTRMVAGYVKDLYWMLEDFLLDSSWVFIAALLLIPSLAFGGIKLGFLVLFGTMYWGMVGLWDSAMETLALMGLSVFLSVAVGVILGIFCALSDRFERNMKPALDIMQVMPAFVYLIPAMFFFGIGGAPACLLYTSPSPRDKRQSRMPSSA
;
A
#
# COMPACT_ATOMS: atom_id res chain seq x y z
N MET A 1 9.66 -47.98 69.57
CA MET A 1 10.78 -48.49 68.79
C MET A 1 10.91 -47.68 67.51
N ALA A 2 11.89 -46.83 67.53
CA ALA A 2 12.59 -46.07 66.47
C ALA A 2 11.77 -45.15 65.59
N LEU A 3 11.80 -43.90 66.02
CA LEU A 3 11.67 -42.67 65.24
C LEU A 3 12.90 -42.57 64.33
N THR A 4 12.65 -42.43 63.01
CA THR A 4 13.60 -41.83 62.09
C THR A 4 12.85 -40.73 61.38
N GLN A 5 12.99 -39.54 61.89
CA GLN A 5 12.49 -38.27 61.28
C GLN A 5 13.40 -37.96 60.12
N ASP A 6 12.74 -37.86 58.99
CA ASP A 6 13.34 -37.53 57.70
C ASP A 6 13.57 -36.00 57.62
N THR A 7 14.84 -35.60 57.71
CA THR A 7 15.32 -34.21 57.68
C THR A 7 15.63 -33.73 56.25
N SER A 8 14.75 -34.04 55.29
CA SER A 8 14.98 -33.71 53.87
C SER A 8 14.28 -32.45 53.35
N LEU A 9 13.72 -31.60 54.25
CA LEU A 9 12.93 -30.45 53.81
C LEU A 9 13.57 -29.06 53.97
N LEU A 10 14.88 -28.94 54.14
CA LEU A 10 15.54 -27.65 54.24
C LEU A 10 16.70 -27.47 53.24
N SER A 11 16.49 -27.81 51.98
CA SER A 11 17.38 -27.35 50.92
C SER A 11 16.58 -26.51 49.91
N SER A 12 16.05 -25.37 50.35
CA SER A 12 15.72 -24.31 49.48
C SER A 12 16.99 -23.72 48.89
N LYS A 13 17.43 -24.31 47.77
CA LYS A 13 18.55 -23.84 46.99
C LYS A 13 18.10 -22.50 46.36
N SER A 14 18.43 -21.38 47.02
CA SER A 14 18.40 -20.06 46.42
C SER A 14 19.30 -20.08 45.17
N SER A 15 18.68 -20.20 44.03
CA SER A 15 19.34 -20.02 42.74
C SER A 15 19.63 -18.51 42.59
N THR A 16 20.69 -18.06 43.23
CA THR A 16 21.38 -16.85 42.80
C THR A 16 21.91 -17.18 41.39
N GLN A 17 21.15 -16.75 40.39
CA GLN A 17 21.65 -16.67 39.03
C GLN A 17 22.91 -15.79 39.10
N SER A 18 24.07 -16.41 39.08
CA SER A 18 25.34 -15.70 38.92
C SER A 18 25.25 -15.02 37.56
N LEU A 19 24.93 -13.71 37.56
CA LEU A 19 24.98 -12.90 36.39
C LEU A 19 26.37 -13.07 35.79
N SER A 20 26.49 -13.71 34.65
CA SER A 20 27.78 -13.99 34.01
C SER A 20 28.53 -12.66 33.82
N ILE A 21 29.85 -12.69 34.06
CA ILE A 21 30.70 -11.48 33.91
C ILE A 21 30.39 -10.66 32.66
N PRO A 22 30.16 -11.28 31.47
CA PRO A 22 29.71 -10.52 30.27
C PRO A 22 28.36 -9.86 30.44
N GLY A 23 27.43 -10.47 31.20
CA GLY A 23 26.12 -9.83 31.48
C GLY A 23 26.21 -8.62 32.39
N LEU A 24 27.13 -8.65 33.39
CA LEU A 24 27.40 -7.49 34.23
C LEU A 24 28.08 -6.35 33.45
N ILE A 25 29.02 -6.68 32.56
CA ILE A 25 29.67 -5.68 31.68
C ILE A 25 28.64 -5.04 30.76
N PHE A 26 27.77 -5.84 30.13
CA PHE A 26 26.72 -5.35 29.28
C PHE A 26 25.73 -4.44 30.03
N ALA A 27 25.28 -4.83 31.21
CA ALA A 27 24.43 -4.03 32.06
C ALA A 27 25.12 -2.72 32.51
N ALA A 28 26.40 -2.75 32.81
CA ALA A 28 27.17 -1.55 33.17
C ALA A 28 27.33 -0.59 32.00
N ILE A 29 27.53 -1.12 30.80
CA ILE A 29 27.59 -0.31 29.55
C ILE A 29 26.23 0.34 29.29
N LEU A 30 25.13 -0.40 29.38
CA LEU A 30 23.80 0.15 29.22
C LEU A 30 23.46 1.20 30.29
N ALA A 31 23.83 0.95 31.54
CA ALA A 31 23.63 1.89 32.62
C ALA A 31 24.48 3.18 32.45
N SER A 32 25.71 3.06 31.98
CA SER A 32 26.58 4.22 31.72
C SER A 32 26.07 5.05 30.53
N ILE A 33 25.58 4.40 29.49
CA ILE A 33 24.92 5.07 28.38
C ILE A 33 23.65 5.77 28.86
N TRP A 34 22.82 5.09 29.63
CA TRP A 34 21.59 5.68 30.20
C TRP A 34 21.88 6.88 31.10
N LEU A 35 22.90 6.78 31.99
CA LEU A 35 23.34 7.87 32.85
C LEU A 35 23.94 9.06 32.08
N ALA A 36 24.68 8.80 30.99
CA ALA A 36 25.26 9.84 30.15
C ALA A 36 24.17 10.68 29.43
N PHE A 37 23.02 10.07 29.18
CA PHE A 37 21.89 10.75 28.49
C PHE A 37 20.80 11.27 29.46
N GLN A 38 20.96 11.16 30.78
CA GLN A 38 19.96 11.69 31.73
C GLN A 38 19.91 13.23 31.82
N GLY A 39 20.81 13.94 31.19
CA GLY A 39 20.89 15.41 31.24
C GLY A 39 20.40 16.14 29.99
N GLU A 40 20.14 15.44 28.90
CA GLU A 40 19.62 16.02 27.67
C GLU A 40 18.22 15.47 27.40
N ASP A 41 17.38 16.25 26.72
CA ASP A 41 16.08 15.80 26.25
C ASP A 41 16.28 14.63 25.27
N VAL A 42 16.31 13.41 25.83
CA VAL A 42 16.58 12.15 25.09
C VAL A 42 15.43 11.78 24.14
N SER A 43 14.39 12.61 24.09
CA SER A 43 13.29 12.48 23.12
C SER A 43 13.70 12.87 21.70
N GLU A 44 14.74 13.65 21.53
CA GLU A 44 15.24 14.08 20.23
C GLU A 44 16.58 13.42 19.90
N PHE A 45 16.71 12.95 18.67
CA PHE A 45 17.95 12.34 18.17
C PHE A 45 19.04 13.44 18.16
N PRO A 46 20.31 13.15 18.58
CA PRO A 46 21.35 14.15 18.70
C PRO A 46 21.52 14.97 17.41
N VAL A 47 21.32 16.28 17.52
CA VAL A 47 21.30 17.24 16.39
C VAL A 47 22.60 17.19 15.58
N PHE A 48 23.75 16.92 16.25
CA PHE A 48 25.04 16.81 15.55
C PHE A 48 25.11 15.65 14.55
N ILE A 49 24.31 14.58 14.76
CA ILE A 49 24.25 13.44 13.83
C ILE A 49 23.28 13.76 12.67
N THR A 50 22.17 14.42 12.98
CA THR A 50 21.20 14.83 11.94
C THR A 50 21.80 15.91 11.02
N ASP A 51 22.60 16.82 11.56
CA ASP A 51 23.25 17.88 10.77
C ASP A 51 24.49 17.38 10.00
N ALA A 52 25.18 16.36 10.52
CA ALA A 52 26.31 15.74 9.82
C ALA A 52 25.87 14.98 8.55
N PHE A 53 24.65 14.46 8.54
CA PHE A 53 24.05 13.81 7.38
C PHE A 53 23.13 14.79 6.65
N THR A 54 23.67 15.54 5.71
CA THR A 54 22.89 16.41 4.81
C THR A 54 21.92 15.68 3.88
N PHE A 55 21.61 14.41 4.16
CA PHE A 55 20.68 13.61 3.35
C PHE A 55 19.28 14.24 3.32
N THR A 56 18.79 14.75 4.47
CA THR A 56 17.53 15.48 4.54
C THR A 56 17.53 16.75 3.69
N ALA A 57 18.64 17.47 3.65
CA ALA A 57 18.78 18.67 2.81
C ALA A 57 18.75 18.30 1.31
N TRP A 58 19.40 17.22 0.91
CA TRP A 58 19.33 16.73 -0.47
C TRP A 58 17.94 16.24 -0.87
N VAL A 59 17.25 15.53 0.03
CA VAL A 59 15.87 15.08 -0.19
C VAL A 59 14.94 16.28 -0.30
N ASN A 60 15.05 17.24 0.61
CA ASN A 60 14.23 18.46 0.59
C ASN A 60 14.50 19.31 -0.66
N ALA A 61 15.76 19.47 -1.06
CA ALA A 61 16.10 20.19 -2.29
C ALA A 61 15.54 19.47 -3.54
N GLY A 62 15.61 18.14 -3.58
CA GLY A 62 14.99 17.34 -4.63
C GLY A 62 13.47 17.46 -4.64
N GLU A 63 12.85 17.45 -3.47
CA GLU A 63 11.40 17.65 -3.29
C GLU A 63 10.98 19.05 -3.78
N ASP A 64 11.69 20.09 -3.40
CA ASP A 64 11.39 21.47 -3.80
C ASP A 64 11.58 21.66 -5.32
N PHE A 65 12.63 21.09 -5.90
CA PHE A 65 12.82 21.09 -7.35
C PHE A 65 11.67 20.39 -8.09
N LEU A 66 11.21 19.26 -7.58
CA LEU A 66 10.06 18.53 -8.14
C LEU A 66 8.77 19.32 -7.95
N LYS A 67 8.57 19.95 -6.78
CA LYS A 67 7.42 20.82 -6.53
C LYS A 67 7.35 21.97 -7.54
N ASP A 68 8.42 22.67 -7.73
CA ASP A 68 8.42 23.87 -8.55
C ASP A 68 8.25 23.57 -10.04
N ASN A 69 8.82 22.47 -10.53
CA ASN A 69 8.81 22.15 -11.95
C ASN A 69 7.69 21.20 -12.38
N ILE A 70 7.28 20.27 -11.53
CA ILE A 70 6.38 19.18 -11.91
C ILE A 70 4.97 19.38 -11.32
N LYS A 71 4.85 20.03 -10.16
CA LYS A 71 3.58 20.16 -9.45
C LYS A 71 2.46 20.81 -10.26
N VAL A 72 2.79 21.75 -11.14
CA VAL A 72 1.80 22.42 -12.01
C VAL A 72 1.20 21.37 -12.97
N TYR A 73 2.05 20.58 -13.62
CA TYR A 73 1.60 19.56 -14.57
C TYR A 73 0.85 18.41 -13.88
N THR A 74 1.34 17.95 -12.72
CA THR A 74 0.67 16.88 -11.96
C THR A 74 -0.69 17.32 -11.45
N ARG A 75 -0.82 18.56 -10.99
CA ARG A 75 -2.11 19.12 -10.57
C ARG A 75 -3.09 19.31 -11.73
N MET A 76 -2.62 19.69 -12.91
CA MET A 76 -3.46 19.73 -14.11
C MET A 76 -4.00 18.33 -14.43
N VAL A 77 -3.13 17.32 -14.48
CA VAL A 77 -3.55 15.93 -14.73
C VAL A 77 -4.50 15.46 -13.64
N ALA A 78 -4.19 15.73 -12.35
CA ALA A 78 -5.09 15.40 -11.24
C ALA A 78 -6.45 16.08 -11.37
N GLY A 79 -6.49 17.32 -11.87
CA GLY A 79 -7.73 18.04 -12.15
C GLY A 79 -8.58 17.29 -13.19
N TYR A 80 -8.01 16.95 -14.34
CA TYR A 80 -8.73 16.19 -15.37
C TYR A 80 -9.22 14.82 -14.89
N VAL A 81 -8.41 14.10 -14.12
CA VAL A 81 -8.82 12.80 -13.54
C VAL A 81 -9.97 12.99 -12.57
N LYS A 82 -9.93 14.06 -11.76
CA LYS A 82 -10.98 14.39 -10.80
C LYS A 82 -12.28 14.79 -11.48
N ASP A 83 -12.19 15.62 -12.53
CA ASP A 83 -13.38 16.04 -13.30
C ASP A 83 -14.02 14.82 -14.00
N LEU A 84 -13.20 13.92 -14.54
CA LEU A 84 -13.68 12.68 -15.15
C LEU A 84 -14.32 11.74 -14.12
N TYR A 85 -13.75 11.67 -12.91
CA TYR A 85 -14.33 10.92 -11.81
C TYR A 85 -15.70 11.46 -11.43
N TRP A 86 -15.85 12.78 -11.23
CA TRP A 86 -17.11 13.39 -10.88
C TRP A 86 -18.17 13.22 -11.97
N MET A 87 -17.76 13.40 -13.22
CA MET A 87 -18.67 13.16 -14.34
C MET A 87 -19.21 11.71 -14.34
N LEU A 88 -18.36 10.73 -14.03
CA LEU A 88 -18.75 9.33 -13.97
C LEU A 88 -19.62 9.04 -12.74
N GLU A 89 -19.28 9.61 -11.61
CA GLU A 89 -20.02 9.51 -10.35
C GLU A 89 -21.43 10.09 -10.50
N ASP A 90 -21.53 11.34 -10.99
CA ASP A 90 -22.80 12.01 -11.25
C ASP A 90 -23.67 11.20 -12.23
N PHE A 91 -23.05 10.68 -13.30
CA PHE A 91 -23.76 9.82 -14.25
C PHE A 91 -24.32 8.54 -13.60
N LEU A 92 -23.58 7.91 -12.68
CA LEU A 92 -24.04 6.72 -11.97
C LEU A 92 -25.13 7.05 -10.94
N LEU A 93 -25.00 8.17 -10.23
CA LEU A 93 -25.97 8.60 -9.22
C LEU A 93 -27.30 9.08 -9.86
N ASP A 94 -27.23 9.78 -10.99
CA ASP A 94 -28.41 10.25 -11.72
C ASP A 94 -29.11 9.13 -12.52
N SER A 95 -28.40 8.01 -12.75
CA SER A 95 -28.95 6.87 -13.47
C SER A 95 -29.96 6.09 -12.63
N SER A 96 -31.00 5.58 -13.29
CA SER A 96 -31.97 4.72 -12.63
C SER A 96 -31.30 3.47 -12.04
N TRP A 97 -31.68 3.08 -10.80
CA TRP A 97 -31.17 1.88 -10.15
C TRP A 97 -31.36 0.61 -11.00
N VAL A 98 -32.44 0.54 -11.80
CA VAL A 98 -32.70 -0.57 -12.73
C VAL A 98 -31.65 -0.63 -13.83
N PHE A 99 -31.25 0.54 -14.35
CA PHE A 99 -30.21 0.62 -15.38
C PHE A 99 -28.85 0.14 -14.84
N ILE A 100 -28.48 0.58 -13.66
CA ILE A 100 -27.24 0.14 -13.00
C ILE A 100 -27.27 -1.36 -12.69
N ALA A 101 -28.38 -1.85 -12.16
CA ALA A 101 -28.55 -3.28 -11.91
C ALA A 101 -28.43 -4.10 -13.21
N ALA A 102 -29.06 -3.65 -14.30
CA ALA A 102 -28.92 -4.31 -15.60
C ALA A 102 -27.49 -4.23 -16.17
N LEU A 103 -26.83 -3.08 -16.02
CA LEU A 103 -25.43 -2.86 -16.45
C LEU A 103 -24.46 -3.83 -15.76
N LEU A 104 -24.69 -4.16 -14.50
CA LEU A 104 -23.87 -5.11 -13.75
C LEU A 104 -24.30 -6.58 -13.99
N LEU A 105 -25.61 -6.82 -14.14
CA LEU A 105 -26.16 -8.16 -14.27
C LEU A 105 -25.87 -8.77 -15.65
N ILE A 106 -26.00 -8.00 -16.73
CA ILE A 106 -25.82 -8.51 -18.09
C ILE A 106 -24.43 -9.11 -18.31
N PRO A 107 -23.31 -8.37 -18.03
CA PRO A 107 -21.99 -8.94 -18.19
C PRO A 107 -21.70 -10.07 -17.20
N SER A 108 -22.26 -10.00 -15.98
CA SER A 108 -22.07 -11.09 -15.01
C SER A 108 -22.71 -12.41 -15.46
N LEU A 109 -23.86 -12.34 -16.12
CA LEU A 109 -24.53 -13.52 -16.71
C LEU A 109 -23.77 -14.01 -17.95
N ALA A 110 -23.29 -13.09 -18.81
CA ALA A 110 -22.62 -13.43 -20.05
C ALA A 110 -21.26 -14.11 -19.84
N PHE A 111 -20.45 -13.62 -18.91
CA PHE A 111 -19.10 -14.11 -18.66
C PHE A 111 -18.98 -15.04 -17.44
N GLY A 112 -19.80 -14.85 -16.41
CA GLY A 112 -19.70 -15.57 -15.14
C GLY A 112 -20.79 -16.62 -14.93
N GLY A 113 -21.78 -16.67 -15.83
CA GLY A 113 -22.89 -17.60 -15.72
C GLY A 113 -23.88 -17.26 -14.60
N ILE A 114 -24.89 -18.13 -14.46
CA ILE A 114 -26.06 -17.86 -13.61
C ILE A 114 -25.72 -17.67 -12.12
N LYS A 115 -24.69 -18.35 -11.62
CA LYS A 115 -24.25 -18.22 -10.22
C LYS A 115 -23.74 -16.81 -9.89
N LEU A 116 -22.93 -16.25 -10.80
CA LEU A 116 -22.42 -14.88 -10.65
C LEU A 116 -23.55 -13.87 -10.83
N GLY A 117 -24.46 -14.09 -11.75
CA GLY A 117 -25.66 -13.27 -11.93
C GLY A 117 -26.49 -13.15 -10.66
N PHE A 118 -26.78 -14.29 -9.97
CA PHE A 118 -27.47 -14.28 -8.69
C PHE A 118 -26.71 -13.51 -7.60
N LEU A 119 -25.38 -13.67 -7.52
CA LEU A 119 -24.57 -12.94 -6.55
C LEU A 119 -24.65 -11.44 -6.77
N VAL A 120 -24.55 -10.99 -8.04
CA VAL A 120 -24.63 -9.57 -8.41
C VAL A 120 -26.02 -9.03 -8.13
N LEU A 121 -27.08 -9.76 -8.49
CA LEU A 121 -28.46 -9.35 -8.20
C LEU A 121 -28.70 -9.22 -6.69
N PHE A 122 -28.26 -10.19 -5.91
CA PHE A 122 -28.37 -10.14 -4.46
C PHE A 122 -27.57 -8.97 -3.88
N GLY A 123 -26.34 -8.73 -4.36
CA GLY A 123 -25.49 -7.63 -3.93
C GLY A 123 -26.11 -6.25 -4.20
N THR A 124 -26.65 -6.04 -5.42
CA THR A 124 -27.30 -4.78 -5.78
C THR A 124 -28.57 -4.53 -4.95
N MET A 125 -29.38 -5.56 -4.70
CA MET A 125 -30.53 -5.46 -3.81
C MET A 125 -30.11 -5.15 -2.36
N TYR A 126 -29.05 -5.79 -1.89
CA TYR A 126 -28.51 -5.54 -0.55
C TYR A 126 -28.04 -4.09 -0.37
N TRP A 127 -27.31 -3.50 -1.34
CA TRP A 127 -26.90 -2.09 -1.27
C TRP A 127 -28.09 -1.14 -1.15
N GLY A 128 -29.15 -1.39 -1.93
CA GLY A 128 -30.37 -0.60 -1.85
C GLY A 128 -31.10 -0.75 -0.50
N MET A 129 -31.17 -1.97 0.04
CA MET A 129 -31.87 -2.24 1.31
C MET A 129 -31.15 -1.63 2.53
N VAL A 130 -29.82 -1.61 2.52
CA VAL A 130 -29.01 -1.10 3.64
C VAL A 130 -28.78 0.42 3.53
N GLY A 131 -29.15 1.06 2.42
CA GLY A 131 -28.93 2.50 2.20
C GLY A 131 -27.49 2.84 1.84
N LEU A 132 -26.72 1.88 1.33
CA LEU A 132 -25.32 2.08 0.90
C LEU A 132 -25.23 2.35 -0.61
N TRP A 133 -26.33 2.73 -1.25
CA TRP A 133 -26.39 2.93 -2.70
C TRP A 133 -25.40 3.98 -3.17
N ASP A 134 -25.38 5.15 -2.57
CA ASP A 134 -24.53 6.27 -2.97
C ASP A 134 -23.03 5.90 -2.82
N SER A 135 -22.64 5.34 -1.68
CA SER A 135 -21.25 4.87 -1.47
C SER A 135 -20.83 3.74 -2.41
N ALA A 136 -21.79 2.90 -2.85
CA ALA A 136 -21.54 1.88 -3.84
C ALA A 136 -21.30 2.49 -5.23
N MET A 137 -22.05 3.54 -5.60
CA MET A 137 -21.87 4.27 -6.87
C MET A 137 -20.53 5.01 -6.90
N GLU A 138 -20.16 5.70 -5.82
CA GLU A 138 -18.84 6.32 -5.67
C GLU A 138 -17.71 5.30 -5.88
N THR A 139 -17.82 4.14 -5.24
CA THR A 139 -16.82 3.07 -5.37
C THR A 139 -16.79 2.50 -6.79
N LEU A 140 -17.94 2.33 -7.42
CA LEU A 140 -18.06 1.84 -8.79
C LEU A 140 -17.45 2.82 -9.79
N ALA A 141 -17.69 4.13 -9.61
CA ALA A 141 -17.08 5.20 -10.40
C ALA A 141 -15.55 5.17 -10.27
N LEU A 142 -15.04 5.08 -9.05
CA LEU A 142 -13.61 5.03 -8.78
C LEU A 142 -12.95 3.80 -9.42
N MET A 143 -13.54 2.61 -9.24
CA MET A 143 -13.02 1.37 -9.82
C MET A 143 -13.12 1.40 -11.35
N GLY A 144 -14.24 1.84 -11.91
CA GLY A 144 -14.44 1.95 -13.34
C GLY A 144 -13.42 2.86 -14.00
N LEU A 145 -13.21 4.05 -13.42
CA LEU A 145 -12.20 4.99 -13.88
C LEU A 145 -10.79 4.42 -13.76
N SER A 146 -10.47 3.75 -12.65
CA SER A 146 -9.15 3.14 -12.43
C SER A 146 -8.85 2.07 -13.47
N VAL A 147 -9.81 1.19 -13.76
CA VAL A 147 -9.68 0.17 -14.79
C VAL A 147 -9.51 0.80 -16.17
N PHE A 148 -10.33 1.81 -16.50
CA PHE A 148 -10.25 2.51 -17.77
C PHE A 148 -8.86 3.15 -17.97
N LEU A 149 -8.37 3.89 -16.99
CA LEU A 149 -7.04 4.53 -17.05
C LEU A 149 -5.92 3.49 -17.13
N SER A 150 -6.03 2.41 -16.36
CA SER A 150 -5.05 1.33 -16.37
C SER A 150 -4.95 0.67 -17.74
N VAL A 151 -6.09 0.35 -18.35
CA VAL A 151 -6.15 -0.25 -19.68
C VAL A 151 -5.63 0.73 -20.73
N ALA A 152 -6.04 2.00 -20.68
CA ALA A 152 -5.60 3.02 -21.63
C ALA A 152 -4.07 3.20 -21.59
N VAL A 153 -3.50 3.40 -20.39
CA VAL A 153 -2.05 3.53 -20.22
C VAL A 153 -1.33 2.23 -20.55
N GLY A 154 -1.85 1.09 -20.11
CA GLY A 154 -1.28 -0.23 -20.36
C GLY A 154 -1.20 -0.57 -21.86
N VAL A 155 -2.27 -0.28 -22.61
CA VAL A 155 -2.29 -0.48 -24.07
C VAL A 155 -1.26 0.41 -24.77
N ILE A 156 -1.20 1.69 -24.41
CA ILE A 156 -0.22 2.63 -24.99
C ILE A 156 1.21 2.14 -24.70
N LEU A 157 1.54 1.82 -23.45
CA LEU A 157 2.86 1.32 -23.07
C LEU A 157 3.17 -0.02 -23.73
N GLY A 158 2.18 -0.92 -23.83
CA GLY A 158 2.31 -2.21 -24.50
C GLY A 158 2.63 -2.08 -25.98
N ILE A 159 1.99 -1.13 -26.68
CA ILE A 159 2.30 -0.84 -28.09
C ILE A 159 3.74 -0.33 -28.22
N PHE A 160 4.19 0.59 -27.37
CA PHE A 160 5.56 1.09 -27.39
C PHE A 160 6.59 -0.03 -27.11
N CYS A 161 6.29 -0.92 -26.16
CA CYS A 161 7.13 -2.09 -25.90
C CYS A 161 7.20 -3.04 -27.12
N ALA A 162 6.08 -3.26 -27.79
CA ALA A 162 6.02 -4.12 -28.98
C ALA A 162 6.76 -3.53 -30.20
N LEU A 163 6.82 -2.20 -30.31
CA LEU A 163 7.49 -1.51 -31.41
C LEU A 163 8.99 -1.32 -31.20
N SER A 164 9.49 -1.41 -29.97
CA SER A 164 10.89 -1.10 -29.67
C SER A 164 11.46 -1.98 -28.54
N ASP A 165 12.33 -2.92 -28.91
CA ASP A 165 13.06 -3.78 -27.97
C ASP A 165 13.87 -2.98 -26.93
N ARG A 166 14.34 -1.77 -27.32
CA ARG A 166 15.08 -0.90 -26.40
C ARG A 166 14.17 -0.33 -25.34
N PHE A 167 12.95 0.06 -25.71
CA PHE A 167 11.95 0.56 -24.78
C PHE A 167 11.48 -0.56 -23.84
N GLU A 168 11.20 -1.75 -24.36
CA GLU A 168 10.84 -2.93 -23.56
C GLU A 168 11.92 -3.26 -22.53
N ARG A 169 13.19 -3.29 -22.92
CA ARG A 169 14.31 -3.61 -22.03
C ARG A 169 14.44 -2.61 -20.88
N ASN A 170 14.16 -1.34 -21.12
CA ASN A 170 14.21 -0.30 -20.07
C ASN A 170 12.95 -0.30 -19.19
N MET A 171 11.80 -0.69 -19.75
CA MET A 171 10.52 -0.70 -19.03
C MET A 171 10.39 -1.90 -18.11
N LYS A 172 10.92 -3.07 -18.49
CA LYS A 172 10.86 -4.30 -17.68
C LYS A 172 11.36 -4.10 -16.24
N PRO A 173 12.56 -3.53 -15.99
CA PRO A 173 13.04 -3.32 -14.61
C PRO A 173 12.14 -2.39 -13.80
N ALA A 174 11.56 -1.35 -14.44
CA ALA A 174 10.64 -0.44 -13.77
C ALA A 174 9.35 -1.16 -13.33
N LEU A 175 8.78 -1.99 -14.22
CA LEU A 175 7.61 -2.80 -13.90
C LEU A 175 7.91 -3.84 -12.82
N ASP A 176 9.08 -4.49 -12.87
CA ASP A 176 9.51 -5.46 -11.87
C ASP A 176 9.64 -4.82 -10.49
N ILE A 177 10.21 -3.61 -10.40
CA ILE A 177 10.31 -2.84 -9.15
C ILE A 177 8.91 -2.52 -8.63
N MET A 178 7.99 -2.04 -9.48
CA MET A 178 6.62 -1.74 -9.08
C MET A 178 5.86 -2.98 -8.57
N GLN A 179 6.14 -4.18 -9.09
CA GLN A 179 5.52 -5.41 -8.62
C GLN A 179 6.07 -5.90 -7.28
N VAL A 180 7.34 -5.62 -6.98
CA VAL A 180 7.99 -6.04 -5.73
C VAL A 180 7.65 -5.09 -4.59
N MET A 181 7.53 -3.80 -4.89
CA MET A 181 7.25 -2.78 -3.87
C MET A 181 5.78 -2.87 -3.42
N PRO A 182 5.51 -2.80 -2.10
CA PRO A 182 4.14 -2.65 -1.59
C PRO A 182 3.49 -1.39 -2.16
N ALA A 183 2.20 -1.48 -2.49
CA ALA A 183 1.44 -0.37 -3.08
C ALA A 183 1.51 0.94 -2.29
N PHE A 184 1.62 0.88 -0.97
CA PHE A 184 1.73 2.05 -0.09
C PHE A 184 3.00 2.87 -0.31
N VAL A 185 4.09 2.25 -0.80
CA VAL A 185 5.37 2.96 -0.98
C VAL A 185 5.27 4.04 -2.06
N TYR A 186 4.52 3.78 -3.14
CA TYR A 186 4.28 4.79 -4.19
C TYR A 186 3.01 5.59 -3.99
N LEU A 187 2.12 5.18 -3.08
CA LEU A 187 0.94 5.95 -2.70
C LEU A 187 1.34 7.27 -2.01
N ILE A 188 2.37 7.25 -1.15
CA ILE A 188 2.84 8.45 -0.45
C ILE A 188 3.31 9.53 -1.42
N PRO A 189 4.25 9.28 -2.36
CA PRO A 189 4.59 10.24 -3.41
C PRO A 189 3.40 10.65 -4.27
N ALA A 190 2.50 9.70 -4.60
CA ALA A 190 1.32 10.00 -5.39
C ALA A 190 0.39 10.99 -4.68
N MET A 191 0.11 10.81 -3.39
CA MET A 191 -0.66 11.78 -2.60
C MET A 191 0.01 13.15 -2.53
N PHE A 192 1.34 13.17 -2.50
CA PHE A 192 2.11 14.40 -2.48
C PHE A 192 1.97 15.21 -3.78
N PHE A 193 2.03 14.54 -4.93
CA PHE A 193 1.94 15.17 -6.25
C PHE A 193 0.51 15.47 -6.68
N PHE A 194 -0.41 14.54 -6.46
CA PHE A 194 -1.80 14.60 -6.95
C PHE A 194 -2.80 15.09 -5.89
N GLY A 195 -2.37 15.20 -4.63
CA GLY A 195 -3.24 15.50 -3.51
C GLY A 195 -3.99 14.27 -2.99
N ILE A 196 -4.76 14.45 -1.92
CA ILE A 196 -5.62 13.41 -1.36
C ILE A 196 -6.90 13.35 -2.19
N GLY A 197 -7.28 12.17 -2.68
CA GLY A 197 -8.52 12.00 -3.45
C GLY A 197 -8.50 10.83 -4.43
N GLY A 198 -9.35 10.90 -5.46
CA GLY A 198 -9.52 9.83 -6.43
C GLY A 198 -8.28 9.48 -7.25
N ALA A 199 -7.43 10.47 -7.61
CA ALA A 199 -6.25 10.22 -8.43
C ALA A 199 -5.22 9.27 -7.78
N PRO A 200 -4.76 9.45 -6.52
CA PRO A 200 -3.90 8.46 -5.87
C PRO A 200 -4.61 7.13 -5.60
N ALA A 201 -5.92 7.13 -5.34
CA ALA A 201 -6.70 5.91 -5.21
C ALA A 201 -6.72 5.12 -6.53
N CYS A 202 -6.89 5.77 -7.68
CA CYS A 202 -6.77 5.13 -8.99
C CYS A 202 -5.40 4.48 -9.20
N LEU A 203 -4.31 5.16 -8.82
CA LEU A 203 -2.96 4.59 -8.90
C LEU A 203 -2.80 3.35 -8.03
N LEU A 204 -3.41 3.32 -6.84
CA LEU A 204 -3.38 2.15 -5.96
C LEU A 204 -4.07 0.94 -6.60
N TYR A 205 -5.23 1.14 -7.21
CA TYR A 205 -5.97 0.06 -7.89
C TYR A 205 -5.31 -0.41 -9.20
N THR A 206 -4.58 0.47 -9.88
CA THR A 206 -3.86 0.12 -11.12
C THR A 206 -2.54 -0.58 -10.88
N SER A 207 -2.06 -0.62 -9.63
CA SER A 207 -0.79 -1.28 -9.33
C SER A 207 -0.88 -2.79 -9.51
N PRO A 208 0.13 -3.42 -10.14
CA PRO A 208 0.13 -4.84 -10.41
C PRO A 208 0.07 -5.66 -9.11
N SER A 209 -0.96 -6.50 -9.01
CA SER A 209 -1.17 -7.35 -7.84
C SER A 209 -0.12 -8.47 -7.78
N PRO A 210 0.37 -8.85 -6.58
CA PRO A 210 1.26 -10.00 -6.41
C PRO A 210 0.71 -11.35 -6.94
N ARG A 211 -0.58 -11.42 -7.25
CA ARG A 211 -1.22 -12.62 -7.81
C ARG A 211 -0.77 -12.93 -9.24
N ASP A 212 -0.32 -11.94 -10.01
CA ASP A 212 0.12 -12.14 -11.40
C ASP A 212 1.43 -12.92 -11.51
N LYS A 213 2.15 -13.11 -10.40
CA LYS A 213 3.36 -13.96 -10.37
C LYS A 213 3.12 -15.44 -10.69
N ARG A 214 1.88 -15.90 -10.72
CA ARG A 214 1.59 -17.30 -11.10
C ARG A 214 1.69 -17.56 -12.60
N GLN A 215 1.52 -16.55 -13.43
CA GLN A 215 1.61 -16.68 -14.89
C GLN A 215 3.05 -16.69 -15.42
N SER A 216 4.00 -16.09 -14.69
CA SER A 216 5.42 -16.08 -15.06
C SER A 216 6.15 -17.40 -14.78
N ARG A 217 5.48 -18.40 -14.18
CA ARG A 217 6.02 -19.72 -13.88
C ARG A 217 5.63 -20.81 -14.90
N MET A 218 5.11 -20.44 -16.06
CA MET A 218 5.04 -21.43 -17.13
C MET A 218 6.47 -21.69 -17.61
N PRO A 219 7.00 -22.94 -17.47
CA PRO A 219 8.26 -23.26 -18.08
C PRO A 219 8.08 -23.05 -19.59
N SER A 220 8.97 -22.27 -20.18
CA SER A 220 9.10 -22.24 -21.61
C SER A 220 9.38 -23.70 -22.02
N SER A 221 8.35 -24.38 -22.53
CA SER A 221 8.54 -25.65 -23.19
C SER A 221 9.48 -25.41 -24.39
N ALA A 222 10.70 -25.89 -24.23
CA ALA A 222 11.68 -25.97 -25.28
C ALA A 222 11.15 -26.80 -26.44
#